data_dee265b7918bba00bd2b7ae784b7fb16
#
_entry.id   dee265b7918bba00bd2b7ae784b7fb16
#
_cell.length_a   1.000
_cell.length_b   1.000
_cell.length_c   1.000
_cell.angle_alpha   90.00
_cell.angle_beta   90.00
_cell.angle_gamma   90.00
#
_symmetry.space_group_name_H-M   'P 1'
#
loop_
_entity.id
_entity.type
_entity.pdbx_description
1 polymer ?
#
loop_
_entity_poly.entity_id
_entity_poly.type
_entity_poly.pdbx_seq_one_letter_code
_entity_poly.pdbx_strand_id
1 'polypeptide(L)'
;AQYESGSRTPKEDLVKSLAGVLEVSPLALRIPDIDSELGFIHTLFAVEDLHGVKVEKNENEVHIVFDGNKPNVDRSVFQMLTAWAEQAEKYRKGDISREDYDKWRYNYPKYDETSGFVKVPSQNFSDAMVESFKDRLKDM
;
A
#
# COMPACT_ATOMS: atom_id res chain seq x y z
N ALA A 1 -22.38 -16.39 10.48
CA ALA A 1 -21.90 -16.90 11.71
C ALA A 1 -20.68 -17.78 11.55
N GLN A 2 -20.74 -18.71 10.68
CA GLN A 2 -19.58 -19.51 10.47
C GLN A 2 -18.43 -18.77 9.98
N TYR A 3 -18.64 -17.66 9.33
CA TYR A 3 -17.57 -16.87 8.82
C TYR A 3 -16.75 -16.24 9.90
N GLU A 4 -17.27 -16.11 11.07
CA GLU A 4 -16.58 -15.39 12.10
C GLU A 4 -15.41 -16.16 12.67
N SER A 5 -15.48 -17.45 12.70
CA SER A 5 -14.44 -18.21 13.33
C SER A 5 -13.49 -18.82 12.33
N GLY A 6 -13.99 -19.60 11.44
CA GLY A 6 -13.13 -20.37 10.56
C GLY A 6 -12.78 -19.69 9.26
N SER A 7 -13.49 -18.63 8.91
CA SER A 7 -13.36 -18.06 7.59
C SER A 7 -12.10 -17.26 7.36
N ARG A 8 -11.43 -16.83 8.40
CA ARG A 8 -10.27 -15.97 8.22
C ARG A 8 -9.14 -16.67 7.50
N THR A 9 -8.83 -17.90 7.86
CA THR A 9 -7.77 -18.63 7.20
C THR A 9 -8.05 -18.92 5.74
N PRO A 10 -9.22 -19.46 5.37
CA PRO A 10 -9.54 -19.60 3.96
C PRO A 10 -9.55 -18.27 3.20
N LYS A 11 -9.99 -17.20 3.87
CA LYS A 11 -10.02 -15.89 3.26
C LYS A 11 -8.60 -15.38 2.98
N GLU A 12 -7.67 -15.62 3.90
CA GLU A 12 -6.28 -15.25 3.70
C GLU A 12 -5.66 -16.02 2.54
N ASP A 13 -5.92 -17.30 2.45
CA ASP A 13 -5.44 -18.12 1.35
C ASP A 13 -6.01 -17.63 0.01
N LEU A 14 -7.28 -17.27 0.00
CA LEU A 14 -7.90 -16.73 -1.20
C LEU A 14 -7.26 -15.41 -1.62
N VAL A 15 -6.97 -14.52 -0.66
CA VAL A 15 -6.31 -13.26 -0.96
C VAL A 15 -4.95 -13.51 -1.59
N LYS A 16 -4.18 -14.43 -1.04
CA LYS A 16 -2.87 -14.75 -1.60
C LYS A 16 -2.98 -15.33 -3.01
N SER A 17 -3.95 -16.19 -3.23
CA SER A 17 -4.17 -16.77 -4.55
C SER A 17 -4.58 -15.72 -5.57
N LEU A 18 -5.50 -14.84 -5.20
CA LEU A 18 -5.92 -13.76 -6.08
C LEU A 18 -4.78 -12.79 -6.39
N ALA A 19 -3.97 -12.47 -5.39
CA ALA A 19 -2.83 -11.59 -5.60
C ALA A 19 -1.86 -12.19 -6.62
N GLY A 20 -1.63 -13.49 -6.55
CA GLY A 20 -0.78 -14.17 -7.52
C GLY A 20 -1.33 -14.10 -8.93
N VAL A 21 -2.63 -14.33 -9.08
CA VAL A 21 -3.29 -14.26 -10.39
C VAL A 21 -3.24 -12.85 -10.96
N LEU A 22 -3.46 -11.84 -10.12
CA LEU A 22 -3.48 -10.44 -10.55
C LEU A 22 -2.09 -9.83 -10.65
N GLU A 23 -1.08 -10.55 -10.24
CA GLU A 23 0.31 -10.05 -10.25
C GLU A 23 0.49 -8.81 -9.38
N VAL A 24 -0.14 -8.83 -8.21
CA VAL A 24 -0.01 -7.74 -7.24
C VAL A 24 0.36 -8.31 -5.87
N SER A 25 0.79 -7.43 -4.98
CA SER A 25 1.08 -7.83 -3.61
C SER A 25 -0.21 -8.24 -2.89
N PRO A 26 -0.20 -9.31 -2.09
CA PRO A 26 -1.36 -9.62 -1.25
C PRO A 26 -1.79 -8.45 -0.37
N LEU A 27 -0.86 -7.60 0.04
CA LEU A 27 -1.18 -6.42 0.85
C LEU A 27 -2.08 -5.45 0.10
N ALA A 28 -2.00 -5.42 -1.22
CA ALA A 28 -2.85 -4.55 -2.02
C ALA A 28 -4.31 -4.97 -1.96
N LEU A 29 -4.59 -6.22 -1.61
CA LEU A 29 -5.95 -6.73 -1.50
C LEU A 29 -6.48 -6.74 -0.07
N ARG A 30 -5.64 -6.38 0.90
CA ARG A 30 -6.02 -6.35 2.31
C ARG A 30 -6.31 -4.93 2.74
N ILE A 31 -7.36 -4.38 2.18
CA ILE A 31 -7.72 -2.99 2.43
C ILE A 31 -8.79 -2.97 3.52
N PRO A 32 -8.69 -2.07 4.51
CA PRO A 32 -9.75 -1.92 5.50
C PRO A 32 -11.02 -1.40 4.84
N ASP A 33 -12.13 -1.43 5.58
CA ASP A 33 -13.39 -0.92 5.06
C ASP A 33 -13.31 0.58 4.87
N ILE A 34 -13.09 1.00 3.65
CA ILE A 34 -13.06 2.41 3.28
C ILE A 34 -14.12 2.75 2.25
N ASP A 35 -14.95 1.77 1.88
CA ASP A 35 -16.00 1.98 0.90
C ASP A 35 -17.20 2.73 1.49
N SER A 36 -17.48 2.51 2.77
CA SER A 36 -18.52 3.28 3.42
C SER A 36 -17.93 4.57 3.99
N GLU A 37 -18.76 5.60 4.05
CA GLU A 37 -18.32 6.89 4.58
C GLU A 37 -17.87 6.78 6.02
N LEU A 38 -18.60 6.04 6.83
CA LEU A 38 -18.24 5.87 8.23
C LEU A 38 -16.98 5.02 8.40
N GLY A 39 -16.83 3.96 7.61
CA GLY A 39 -15.63 3.15 7.65
C GLY A 39 -14.41 3.96 7.24
N PHE A 40 -14.57 4.79 6.23
CA PHE A 40 -13.48 5.65 5.75
C PHE A 40 -13.05 6.64 6.85
N ILE A 41 -13.99 7.35 7.46
CA ILE A 41 -13.61 8.35 8.45
C ILE A 41 -12.99 7.71 9.70
N HIS A 42 -13.49 6.55 10.12
CA HIS A 42 -12.90 5.85 11.26
C HIS A 42 -11.51 5.34 10.95
N THR A 43 -11.26 4.94 9.70
CA THR A 43 -9.92 4.58 9.27
C THR A 43 -8.98 5.77 9.40
N LEU A 44 -9.42 6.95 9.00
CA LEU A 44 -8.61 8.17 9.14
C LEU A 44 -8.38 8.55 10.60
N PHE A 45 -9.35 8.33 11.47
CA PHE A 45 -9.16 8.55 12.91
C PHE A 45 -8.08 7.61 13.45
N ALA A 46 -8.08 6.37 13.01
CA ALA A 46 -7.04 5.44 13.42
C ALA A 46 -5.65 5.88 12.90
N VAL A 47 -5.59 6.40 11.69
CA VAL A 47 -4.36 6.95 11.14
C VAL A 47 -3.87 8.11 12.00
N GLU A 48 -4.76 8.98 12.42
CA GLU A 48 -4.39 10.09 13.31
C GLU A 48 -3.79 9.57 14.61
N ASP A 49 -4.45 8.61 15.23
CA ASP A 49 -4.01 8.08 16.53
C ASP A 49 -2.69 7.33 16.42
N LEU A 50 -2.50 6.56 15.37
CA LEU A 50 -1.32 5.72 15.23
C LEU A 50 -0.11 6.45 14.69
N HIS A 51 -0.32 7.43 13.84
CA HIS A 51 0.76 8.07 13.10
C HIS A 51 0.91 9.56 13.37
N GLY A 52 0.07 10.12 14.23
CA GLY A 52 0.22 11.50 14.65
C GLY A 52 0.03 12.52 13.56
N VAL A 53 -0.88 12.27 12.64
CA VAL A 53 -1.12 13.23 11.55
C VAL A 53 -1.85 14.45 12.05
N LYS A 54 -1.72 15.53 11.31
CA LYS A 54 -2.41 16.78 11.58
C LYS A 54 -3.46 17.00 10.51
N VAL A 55 -4.63 17.41 10.89
CA VAL A 55 -5.72 17.68 9.94
C VAL A 55 -5.95 19.18 9.89
N GLU A 56 -5.89 19.75 8.70
CA GLU A 56 -6.03 21.18 8.50
C GLU A 56 -7.11 21.47 7.48
N LYS A 57 -7.80 22.57 7.65
CA LYS A 57 -8.83 22.99 6.71
C LYS A 57 -8.53 24.41 6.21
N ASN A 58 -8.65 24.59 4.90
CA ASN A 58 -8.77 25.93 4.33
C ASN A 58 -10.09 25.98 3.56
N GLU A 59 -10.32 26.99 2.71
CA GLU A 59 -11.66 27.23 2.17
C GLU A 59 -12.30 26.02 1.50
N ASN A 60 -11.59 25.38 0.60
CA ASN A 60 -12.14 24.29 -0.20
C ASN A 60 -11.37 22.99 -0.07
N GLU A 61 -10.43 22.93 0.85
CA GLU A 61 -9.56 21.77 0.97
C GLU A 61 -9.42 21.33 2.42
N VAL A 62 -9.28 20.03 2.60
CA VAL A 62 -8.88 19.44 3.87
C VAL A 62 -7.57 18.70 3.63
N HIS A 63 -6.56 19.01 4.43
CA HIS A 63 -5.24 18.44 4.28
C HIS A 63 -4.92 17.53 5.46
N ILE A 64 -4.36 16.38 5.16
CA ILE A 64 -3.84 15.47 6.19
C ILE A 64 -2.32 15.53 6.07
N VAL A 65 -1.67 15.98 7.13
CA VAL A 65 -0.25 16.29 7.09
C VAL A 65 0.53 15.33 7.97
N PHE A 66 1.53 14.69 7.38
CA PHE A 66 2.51 13.89 8.11
C PHE A 66 3.80 14.71 8.17
N ASP A 67 4.04 15.35 9.30
CA ASP A 67 5.19 16.25 9.43
C ASP A 67 6.40 15.47 9.93
N GLY A 68 7.39 15.31 9.07
CA GLY A 68 8.60 14.55 9.38
C GLY A 68 9.45 15.15 10.50
N ASN A 69 9.17 16.40 10.91
CA ASN A 69 9.88 17.03 12.02
C ASN A 69 9.25 16.75 13.37
N LYS A 70 8.08 16.14 13.41
CA LYS A 70 7.41 15.82 14.66
C LYS A 70 7.88 14.46 15.18
N PRO A 71 8.15 14.38 16.50
CA PRO A 71 8.70 13.13 17.05
C PRO A 71 7.71 11.96 17.05
N ASN A 72 6.41 12.24 16.97
CA ASN A 72 5.40 11.19 16.96
C ASN A 72 5.09 10.66 15.56
N VAL A 73 5.71 11.20 14.53
CA VAL A 73 5.57 10.67 13.18
C VAL A 73 6.68 9.67 12.94
N ASP A 74 6.30 8.44 12.65
CA ASP A 74 7.25 7.35 12.42
C ASP A 74 8.10 7.64 11.19
N ARG A 75 9.41 7.51 11.35
CA ARG A 75 10.35 7.82 10.28
C ARG A 75 10.16 6.92 9.05
N SER A 76 9.93 5.65 9.28
CA SER A 76 9.72 4.71 8.18
C SER A 76 8.45 5.03 7.42
N VAL A 77 7.38 5.36 8.13
CA VAL A 77 6.12 5.75 7.50
C VAL A 77 6.30 7.03 6.70
N PHE A 78 7.02 7.98 7.25
CA PHE A 78 7.30 9.24 6.55
C PHE A 78 8.06 8.98 5.25
N GLN A 79 9.05 8.09 5.26
CA GLN A 79 9.80 7.74 4.06
C GLN A 79 8.91 7.06 3.01
N MET A 80 8.02 6.18 3.44
CA MET A 80 7.07 5.55 2.53
C MET A 80 6.15 6.56 1.88
N LEU A 81 5.65 7.49 2.66
CA LEU A 81 4.77 8.54 2.15
C LEU A 81 5.50 9.47 1.19
N THR A 82 6.76 9.76 1.48
CA THR A 82 7.59 10.57 0.58
C THR A 82 7.77 9.87 -0.78
N ALA A 83 8.05 8.58 -0.74
CA ALA A 83 8.19 7.81 -1.98
C ALA A 83 6.90 7.81 -2.78
N TRP A 84 5.78 7.64 -2.10
CA TRP A 84 4.47 7.70 -2.76
C TRP A 84 4.22 9.07 -3.37
N ALA A 85 4.48 10.13 -2.61
CA ALA A 85 4.27 11.49 -3.10
C ALA A 85 5.11 11.78 -4.35
N GLU A 86 6.33 11.29 -4.40
CA GLU A 86 7.18 11.44 -5.57
C GLU A 86 6.62 10.74 -6.79
N GLN A 87 6.12 9.51 -6.62
CA GLN A 87 5.52 8.77 -7.72
C GLN A 87 4.23 9.43 -8.19
N ALA A 88 3.42 9.90 -7.25
CA ALA A 88 2.18 10.59 -7.59
C ALA A 88 2.45 11.85 -8.39
N GLU A 89 3.51 12.57 -8.06
CA GLU A 89 3.89 13.76 -8.80
C GLU A 89 4.36 13.43 -10.21
N LYS A 90 5.16 12.38 -10.36
CA LYS A 90 5.58 11.92 -11.69
C LYS A 90 4.38 11.59 -12.56
N TYR A 91 3.37 10.93 -11.97
CA TYR A 91 2.16 10.63 -12.70
C TYR A 91 1.41 11.90 -13.11
N ARG A 92 1.26 12.85 -12.19
CA ARG A 92 0.56 14.11 -12.50
C ARG A 92 1.24 14.88 -13.61
N LYS A 93 2.57 14.83 -13.65
CA LYS A 93 3.35 15.54 -14.67
C LYS A 93 3.43 14.79 -16.00
N GLY A 94 2.96 13.56 -16.04
CA GLY A 94 3.03 12.76 -17.25
C GLY A 94 4.37 12.05 -17.46
N ASP A 95 5.24 12.04 -16.46
CA ASP A 95 6.53 11.37 -16.56
C ASP A 95 6.40 9.85 -16.54
N ILE A 96 5.35 9.36 -15.91
CA ILE A 96 5.01 7.93 -15.91
C ILE A 96 3.55 7.78 -16.26
N SER A 97 3.19 6.62 -16.83
CA SER A 97 1.80 6.32 -17.18
C SER A 97 1.00 5.91 -15.94
N ARG A 98 -0.33 5.87 -16.09
CA ARG A 98 -1.18 5.34 -15.03
C ARG A 98 -0.84 3.88 -14.74
N GLU A 99 -0.53 3.13 -15.78
CA GLU A 99 -0.15 1.72 -15.63
C GLU A 99 1.12 1.59 -14.80
N ASP A 100 2.13 2.41 -15.06
CA ASP A 100 3.36 2.40 -14.29
C ASP A 100 3.12 2.79 -12.84
N TYR A 101 2.29 3.79 -12.62
CA TYR A 101 1.94 4.26 -11.28
C TYR A 101 1.23 3.16 -10.49
N ASP A 102 0.25 2.51 -11.12
CA ASP A 102 -0.50 1.43 -10.49
C ASP A 102 0.39 0.23 -10.20
N LYS A 103 1.29 -0.09 -11.12
CA LYS A 103 2.23 -1.18 -10.92
C LYS A 103 3.11 -0.93 -9.68
N TRP A 104 3.60 0.29 -9.52
CA TRP A 104 4.40 0.65 -8.36
C TRP A 104 3.59 0.51 -7.08
N ARG A 105 2.38 1.07 -7.04
CA ARG A 105 1.54 1.05 -5.84
C ARG A 105 1.12 -0.36 -5.44
N TYR A 106 0.61 -1.13 -6.40
CA TYR A 106 0.03 -2.43 -6.10
C TYR A 106 1.07 -3.49 -5.78
N ASN A 107 2.30 -3.22 -6.12
CA ASN A 107 3.41 -4.13 -5.79
C ASN A 107 4.33 -3.56 -4.72
N TYR A 108 3.98 -2.41 -4.15
CA TYR A 108 4.81 -1.78 -3.15
C TYR A 108 5.13 -2.77 -2.02
N PRO A 109 6.35 -2.83 -1.54
CA PRO A 109 7.48 -1.95 -1.84
C PRO A 109 8.47 -2.50 -2.88
N LYS A 110 8.07 -3.44 -3.69
CA LYS A 110 8.97 -4.13 -4.61
C LYS A 110 9.76 -3.20 -5.52
N TYR A 111 9.11 -2.17 -6.04
CA TYR A 111 9.73 -1.24 -7.00
C TYR A 111 10.16 0.08 -6.36
N ASP A 112 10.15 0.15 -5.03
CA ASP A 112 10.58 1.35 -4.34
C ASP A 112 12.10 1.38 -4.21
N GLU A 113 12.72 2.37 -4.84
CA GLU A 113 14.15 2.54 -4.81
C GLU A 113 14.59 3.67 -3.88
N THR A 114 13.66 4.43 -3.35
CA THR A 114 13.96 5.65 -2.61
C THR A 114 14.05 5.45 -1.11
N SER A 115 13.22 4.57 -0.56
CA SER A 115 13.29 4.28 0.85
C SER A 115 14.25 3.12 1.09
N GLY A 116 14.85 3.09 2.23
CA GLY A 116 15.70 1.98 2.60
C GLY A 116 14.94 0.78 3.13
N PHE A 117 13.61 0.84 3.07
CA PHE A 117 12.76 -0.06 3.82
C PHE A 117 12.89 -1.52 3.41
N VAL A 118 13.00 -1.77 2.12
CA VAL A 118 12.99 -3.13 1.63
C VAL A 118 14.14 -3.41 0.75
N LYS A 119 15.25 -2.88 1.03
CA LYS A 119 16.34 -3.14 0.17
C LYS A 119 16.71 -4.55 0.27
N VAL A 120 17.52 -4.84 -0.34
CA VAL A 120 18.26 -5.82 -0.14
C VAL A 120 17.83 -7.21 -0.09
N PRO A 121 18.20 -8.11 0.60
CA PRO A 121 17.92 -9.51 0.29
C PRO A 121 16.45 -9.76 0.05
N SER A 122 15.60 -8.97 0.70
CA SER A 122 14.16 -9.05 0.52
C SER A 122 13.72 -8.76 -0.89
N GLN A 123 14.33 -7.80 -1.53
CA GLN A 123 13.97 -7.43 -2.88
C GLN A 123 14.25 -8.56 -3.86
N ASN A 124 15.43 -9.14 -3.78
CA ASN A 124 15.80 -10.25 -4.65
C ASN A 124 14.90 -11.47 -4.43
N PHE A 125 14.57 -11.75 -3.18
CA PHE A 125 13.69 -12.86 -2.86
C PHE A 125 12.29 -12.63 -3.41
N SER A 126 11.79 -11.42 -3.26
CA SER A 126 10.47 -11.05 -3.75
C SER A 126 10.40 -11.18 -5.26
N ASP A 127 11.42 -10.73 -5.96
CA ASP A 127 11.46 -10.84 -7.41
C ASP A 127 11.47 -12.30 -7.87
N ALA A 128 12.25 -13.12 -7.21
CA ALA A 128 12.29 -14.54 -7.53
C ALA A 128 10.93 -15.20 -7.31
N MET A 129 10.23 -14.84 -6.24
CA MET A 129 8.90 -15.37 -5.99
C MET A 129 7.88 -14.95 -7.04
N VAL A 130 7.91 -13.71 -7.46
CA VAL A 130 7.00 -13.22 -8.48
C VAL A 130 7.24 -13.95 -9.80
N GLU A 131 8.49 -14.13 -10.18
CA GLU A 131 8.83 -14.90 -11.38
C GLU A 131 8.31 -16.32 -11.30
N SER A 132 8.49 -16.96 -10.16
CA SER A 132 8.01 -18.31 -9.94
C SER A 132 6.49 -18.40 -10.10
N PHE A 133 5.77 -17.44 -9.56
CA PHE A 133 4.33 -17.38 -9.70
C PHE A 133 3.89 -17.18 -11.15
N LYS A 134 4.56 -16.30 -11.86
CA LYS A 134 4.25 -16.06 -13.26
C LYS A 134 4.43 -17.32 -14.10
N ASP A 135 5.50 -18.04 -13.85
CA ASP A 135 5.75 -19.29 -14.56
C ASP A 135 4.67 -20.32 -14.28
N ARG A 136 4.23 -20.45 -13.05
CA ARG A 136 3.14 -21.34 -12.70
C ARG A 136 1.84 -20.96 -13.38
N LEU A 137 1.54 -19.68 -13.45
CA LEU A 137 0.34 -19.21 -14.09
C LEU A 137 0.34 -19.51 -15.60
N LYS A 138 1.49 -19.43 -16.22
CA LYS A 138 1.60 -19.75 -17.64
C LYS A 138 1.35 -21.21 -17.93
N ASP A 139 1.67 -22.08 -16.99
CA ASP A 139 1.49 -23.52 -17.15
C ASP A 139 0.07 -23.97 -16.83
N MET A 140 -0.73 -23.09 -16.32
CA MET A 140 -2.13 -23.37 -16.03
C MET A 140 -3.00 -23.01 -17.23
#